data_19f10776de6f940584b7810283d17254
#
_entry.id   19f10776de6f940584b7810283d17254
#
_cell.length_a   1.000
_cell.length_b   1.000
_cell.length_c   1.000
_cell.angle_alpha   90.00
_cell.angle_beta   90.00
_cell.angle_gamma   90.00
#
_symmetry.space_group_name_H-M   'P 1'
#
loop_
_entity.id
_entity.type
_entity.pdbx_description
1 polymer ?
#
loop_
_entity_poly.entity_id
_entity_poly.type
_entity_poly.pdbx_seq_one_letter_code
_entity_poly.pdbx_strand_id
1 'polypeptide(L)'
;MKDVPGFLQQSQSAGPGQAAVWHRLEELYNKKLWHQLTLQVLDFVQDPCFAQGDGLIKLYENFISEFEHRVNPLSLVEIILHVVRQMTDPTVALTFLEKTREKETIEEVEEMLNNLPGVTSVHSRFYDLSSKYYQTIGNHASYYKDALRFLGCIDVKDLPVSEQQERAFTLGLAGLLGEGVYNFGELLMHPVLESLRSTDRQWLIDTLYAFNSGNVETFQALKSAWGQQPDLAANEALLLQKIQLLCLMEMTFTRPANHRQLTFEEIAKSAKVTVNEVELLVMKALSVGLVKGSIDEVDKRVHMTWVQPRVLDLQQIKGMKDRLEFWCTDVRSMEMLVEHQAHDILT
;
A
#
# COMPACT_ATOMS: atom_id res chain seq x y z
N MET A 1 27.64 -27.54 -3.72
CA MET A 1 26.57 -28.53 -3.85
C MET A 1 26.26 -29.04 -2.45
N LYS A 2 25.03 -28.87 -1.99
CA LYS A 2 24.60 -29.38 -0.69
C LYS A 2 24.32 -30.87 -0.81
N ASP A 3 24.66 -31.65 0.22
CA ASP A 3 24.44 -33.10 0.21
C ASP A 3 22.99 -33.44 0.56
N VAL A 4 22.09 -33.27 -0.43
CA VAL A 4 20.65 -33.57 -0.29
C VAL A 4 20.37 -35.03 0.08
N PRO A 5 21.01 -36.03 -0.57
CA PRO A 5 20.82 -37.43 -0.21
C PRO A 5 21.22 -37.71 1.23
N GLY A 6 22.35 -37.16 1.69
CA GLY A 6 22.82 -37.32 3.06
C GLY A 6 21.86 -36.73 4.10
N PHE A 7 21.29 -35.56 3.82
CA PHE A 7 20.30 -34.91 4.68
C PHE A 7 19.01 -35.74 4.78
N LEU A 8 18.49 -36.26 3.66
CA LEU A 8 17.28 -37.09 3.65
C LEU A 8 17.48 -38.40 4.41
N GLN A 9 18.61 -39.07 4.24
CA GLN A 9 18.96 -40.32 4.99
C GLN A 9 19.11 -40.06 6.49
N GLN A 10 19.74 -38.96 6.88
CA GLN A 10 19.85 -38.55 8.27
C GLN A 10 18.48 -38.27 8.90
N SER A 11 17.59 -37.61 8.14
CA SER A 11 16.23 -37.30 8.60
C SER A 11 15.35 -38.57 8.72
N GLN A 12 15.55 -39.56 7.86
CA GLN A 12 14.89 -40.86 7.94
C GLN A 12 15.28 -41.63 9.20
N SER A 13 16.52 -41.51 9.65
CA SER A 13 17.02 -42.23 10.85
C SER A 13 16.59 -41.53 12.16
N ALA A 14 16.20 -40.27 12.15
CA ALA A 14 15.86 -39.51 13.34
C ALA A 14 14.46 -39.79 13.93
N GLY A 15 13.52 -40.37 13.14
CA GLY A 15 12.15 -40.63 13.60
C GLY A 15 11.46 -41.77 12.87
N PRO A 16 11.27 -42.97 13.52
CA PRO A 16 10.70 -44.15 12.87
C PRO A 16 9.25 -43.98 12.40
N GLY A 17 8.46 -43.07 12.97
CA GLY A 17 7.08 -42.77 12.55
C GLY A 17 6.96 -41.93 11.28
N GLN A 18 8.02 -41.30 10.85
CA GLN A 18 8.03 -40.37 9.70
C GLN A 18 8.92 -40.82 8.55
N ALA A 19 9.59 -41.96 8.72
CA ALA A 19 10.51 -42.51 7.72
C ALA A 19 9.85 -42.73 6.34
N ALA A 20 8.57 -43.11 6.30
CA ALA A 20 7.83 -43.30 5.07
C ALA A 20 7.63 -42.00 4.25
N VAL A 21 7.43 -40.86 4.90
CA VAL A 21 7.26 -39.57 4.23
C VAL A 21 8.58 -39.07 3.65
N TRP A 22 9.67 -39.22 4.43
CA TRP A 22 11.02 -38.89 3.98
C TRP A 22 11.47 -39.75 2.80
N HIS A 23 11.17 -41.05 2.84
CA HIS A 23 11.46 -41.96 1.72
C HIS A 23 10.70 -41.58 0.45
N ARG A 24 9.44 -41.14 0.59
CA ARG A 24 8.65 -40.68 -0.54
C ARG A 24 9.18 -39.35 -1.13
N LEU A 25 9.64 -38.41 -0.30
CA LEU A 25 10.30 -37.21 -0.75
C LEU A 25 11.59 -37.52 -1.52
N GLU A 26 12.40 -38.46 -1.03
CA GLU A 26 13.61 -38.91 -1.70
C GLU A 26 13.30 -39.56 -3.06
N GLU A 27 12.29 -40.42 -3.13
CA GLU A 27 11.86 -41.05 -4.37
C GLU A 27 11.41 -40.06 -5.42
N LEU A 28 10.57 -39.08 -5.03
CA LEU A 28 10.08 -38.02 -5.92
C LEU A 28 11.21 -37.10 -6.40
N TYR A 29 12.16 -36.78 -5.52
CA TYR A 29 13.33 -36.00 -5.86
C TYR A 29 14.23 -36.71 -6.88
N ASN A 30 14.51 -38.00 -6.66
CA ASN A 30 15.33 -38.82 -7.55
C ASN A 30 14.67 -39.00 -8.94
N LYS A 31 13.33 -39.11 -8.97
CA LYS A 31 12.54 -39.18 -10.22
C LYS A 31 12.34 -37.82 -10.90
N LYS A 32 12.79 -36.70 -10.28
CA LYS A 32 12.62 -35.33 -10.75
C LYS A 32 11.16 -34.93 -11.01
N LEU A 33 10.23 -35.45 -10.23
CA LEU A 33 8.79 -35.18 -10.31
C LEU A 33 8.45 -33.93 -9.47
N TRP A 34 8.88 -32.76 -9.92
CA TRP A 34 8.86 -31.50 -9.17
C TRP A 34 7.48 -31.09 -8.69
N HIS A 35 6.46 -31.26 -9.51
CA HIS A 35 5.08 -30.89 -9.14
C HIS A 35 4.55 -31.77 -7.99
N GLN A 36 4.73 -33.09 -8.07
CA GLN A 36 4.31 -34.03 -7.02
C GLN A 36 5.13 -33.83 -5.74
N LEU A 37 6.43 -33.55 -5.90
CA LEU A 37 7.31 -33.20 -4.79
C LEU A 37 6.83 -31.94 -4.06
N THR A 38 6.43 -30.92 -4.80
CA THR A 38 5.92 -29.67 -4.23
C THR A 38 4.65 -29.90 -3.42
N LEU A 39 3.69 -30.68 -3.95
CA LEU A 39 2.46 -31.01 -3.22
C LEU A 39 2.76 -31.79 -1.93
N GLN A 40 3.69 -32.75 -2.00
CA GLN A 40 4.07 -33.52 -0.82
C GLN A 40 4.81 -32.68 0.22
N VAL A 41 5.62 -31.69 -0.21
CA VAL A 41 6.27 -30.74 0.70
C VAL A 41 5.24 -29.82 1.36
N LEU A 42 4.22 -29.36 0.62
CA LEU A 42 3.14 -28.55 1.17
C LEU A 42 2.35 -29.30 2.24
N ASP A 43 1.98 -30.56 1.99
CA ASP A 43 1.33 -31.41 2.98
C ASP A 43 2.22 -31.62 4.23
N PHE A 44 3.52 -31.81 4.00
CA PHE A 44 4.51 -32.00 5.07
C PHE A 44 4.67 -30.75 5.95
N VAL A 45 4.72 -29.57 5.36
CA VAL A 45 4.89 -28.30 6.06
C VAL A 45 3.65 -27.93 6.90
N GLN A 46 2.47 -28.41 6.51
CA GLN A 46 1.22 -28.21 7.24
C GLN A 46 1.06 -29.15 8.44
N ASP A 47 1.86 -30.21 8.53
CA ASP A 47 1.78 -31.19 9.62
C ASP A 47 2.29 -30.55 10.93
N PRO A 48 1.47 -30.49 12.01
CA PRO A 48 1.84 -29.89 13.27
C PRO A 48 3.02 -30.58 13.97
N CYS A 49 3.36 -31.80 13.60
CA CYS A 49 4.51 -32.52 14.15
C CYS A 49 5.85 -31.86 13.81
N PHE A 50 5.94 -31.15 12.68
CA PHE A 50 7.14 -30.44 12.24
C PHE A 50 7.16 -28.95 12.63
N ALA A 51 6.06 -28.45 13.18
CA ALA A 51 5.95 -27.08 13.65
C ALA A 51 6.77 -26.79 14.91
N GLN A 52 7.41 -27.78 15.52
CA GLN A 52 8.23 -27.63 16.72
C GLN A 52 9.74 -27.58 16.38
N GLY A 53 10.46 -26.58 16.91
CA GLY A 53 11.90 -26.43 16.72
C GLY A 53 12.31 -25.85 15.35
N ASP A 54 13.56 -26.10 14.92
CA ASP A 54 14.15 -25.56 13.67
C ASP A 54 13.99 -26.50 12.46
N GLY A 55 13.06 -27.45 12.51
CA GLY A 55 12.92 -28.50 11.51
C GLY A 55 12.63 -27.99 10.11
N LEU A 56 11.69 -27.04 9.97
CA LEU A 56 11.31 -26.45 8.68
C LEU A 56 12.41 -25.53 8.12
N ILE A 57 13.16 -24.84 8.98
CA ILE A 57 14.28 -23.99 8.56
C ILE A 57 15.39 -24.86 7.93
N LYS A 58 15.77 -25.94 8.60
CA LYS A 58 16.75 -26.89 8.09
C LYS A 58 16.27 -27.60 6.81
N LEU A 59 14.98 -27.90 6.71
CA LEU A 59 14.39 -28.47 5.51
C LEU A 59 14.51 -27.50 4.34
N TYR A 60 14.20 -26.22 4.55
CA TYR A 60 14.34 -25.21 3.51
C TYR A 60 15.80 -25.05 3.07
N GLU A 61 16.69 -24.84 4.03
CA GLU A 61 18.11 -24.56 3.75
C GLU A 61 18.84 -25.74 3.07
N ASN A 62 18.55 -26.99 3.44
CA ASN A 62 19.30 -28.15 2.96
C ASN A 62 18.59 -28.91 1.83
N PHE A 63 17.28 -28.74 1.66
CA PHE A 63 16.52 -29.49 0.67
C PHE A 63 15.82 -28.57 -0.34
N ILE A 64 14.93 -27.68 0.10
CA ILE A 64 14.08 -26.88 -0.81
C ILE A 64 14.91 -25.90 -1.64
N SER A 65 15.92 -25.28 -1.06
CA SER A 65 16.80 -24.31 -1.74
C SER A 65 17.54 -24.86 -2.98
N GLU A 66 17.65 -26.18 -3.12
CA GLU A 66 18.33 -26.80 -4.28
C GLU A 66 17.43 -26.82 -5.53
N PHE A 67 16.12 -26.88 -5.35
CA PHE A 67 15.17 -26.96 -6.47
C PHE A 67 14.11 -25.83 -6.46
N GLU A 68 14.29 -24.79 -5.65
CA GLU A 68 13.36 -23.66 -5.55
C GLU A 68 13.01 -23.03 -6.91
N HIS A 69 13.99 -22.96 -7.84
CA HIS A 69 13.82 -22.44 -9.21
C HIS A 69 12.96 -23.36 -10.11
N ARG A 70 12.54 -24.53 -9.65
CA ARG A 70 11.71 -25.49 -10.41
C ARG A 70 10.34 -25.69 -9.78
N VAL A 71 10.09 -25.07 -8.64
CA VAL A 71 8.83 -25.08 -7.92
C VAL A 71 7.93 -23.98 -8.46
N ASN A 72 6.62 -24.20 -8.44
CA ASN A 72 5.68 -23.12 -8.73
C ASN A 72 5.86 -22.01 -7.70
N PRO A 73 6.06 -20.74 -8.12
CA PRO A 73 6.33 -19.63 -7.23
C PRO A 73 5.27 -19.43 -6.14
N LEU A 74 3.99 -19.66 -6.44
CA LEU A 74 2.92 -19.57 -5.45
C LEU A 74 3.09 -20.61 -4.34
N SER A 75 3.42 -21.84 -4.71
CA SER A 75 3.68 -22.92 -3.75
C SER A 75 4.96 -22.65 -2.95
N LEU A 76 5.97 -22.04 -3.57
CA LEU A 76 7.20 -21.65 -2.89
C LEU A 76 6.93 -20.59 -1.82
N VAL A 77 6.12 -19.57 -2.13
CA VAL A 77 5.71 -18.55 -1.16
C VAL A 77 4.95 -19.17 0.00
N GLU A 78 4.04 -20.11 -0.24
CA GLU A 78 3.30 -20.79 0.82
C GLU A 78 4.24 -21.57 1.75
N ILE A 79 5.22 -22.27 1.21
CA ILE A 79 6.26 -22.96 1.99
C ILE A 79 7.08 -21.97 2.82
N ILE A 80 7.54 -20.86 2.21
CA ILE A 80 8.32 -19.82 2.90
C ILE A 80 7.50 -19.22 4.05
N LEU A 81 6.20 -18.98 3.86
CA LEU A 81 5.31 -18.49 4.91
C LEU A 81 5.26 -19.41 6.13
N HIS A 82 5.18 -20.73 5.90
CA HIS A 82 5.19 -21.69 6.99
C HIS A 82 6.55 -21.75 7.71
N VAL A 83 7.66 -21.64 6.98
CA VAL A 83 9.02 -21.60 7.55
C VAL A 83 9.20 -20.36 8.41
N VAL A 84 8.77 -19.18 7.93
CA VAL A 84 8.89 -17.91 8.67
C VAL A 84 8.03 -17.90 9.93
N ARG A 85 6.81 -18.48 9.88
CA ARG A 85 5.94 -18.61 11.07
C ARG A 85 6.58 -19.43 12.19
N GLN A 86 7.47 -20.34 11.86
CA GLN A 86 8.20 -21.15 12.85
C GLN A 86 9.35 -20.36 13.49
N MET A 87 9.85 -19.29 12.84
CA MET A 87 10.91 -18.47 13.38
C MET A 87 10.36 -17.59 14.52
N THR A 88 10.81 -17.87 15.75
CA THR A 88 10.41 -17.12 16.95
C THR A 88 11.16 -15.80 17.10
N ASP A 89 12.33 -15.69 16.48
CA ASP A 89 13.18 -14.47 16.55
C ASP A 89 12.96 -13.62 15.29
N PRO A 90 12.43 -12.38 15.45
CA PRO A 90 12.17 -11.49 14.32
C PRO A 90 13.44 -11.09 13.55
N THR A 91 14.61 -11.06 14.19
CA THR A 91 15.88 -10.74 13.52
C THR A 91 16.33 -11.85 12.57
N VAL A 92 16.15 -13.12 12.98
CA VAL A 92 16.46 -14.28 12.13
C VAL A 92 15.47 -14.38 10.96
N ALA A 93 14.19 -14.10 11.20
CA ALA A 93 13.18 -14.04 10.15
C ALA A 93 13.49 -12.94 9.11
N LEU A 94 13.96 -11.78 9.56
CA LEU A 94 14.40 -10.68 8.70
C LEU A 94 15.59 -11.08 7.82
N THR A 95 16.67 -11.61 8.41
CA THR A 95 17.85 -12.03 7.63
C THR A 95 17.52 -13.14 6.65
N PHE A 96 16.59 -14.03 6.98
CA PHE A 96 16.11 -15.06 6.07
C PHE A 96 15.34 -14.46 4.89
N LEU A 97 14.44 -13.51 5.15
CA LEU A 97 13.69 -12.81 4.11
C LEU A 97 14.57 -11.90 3.25
N GLU A 98 15.56 -11.20 3.83
CA GLU A 98 16.55 -10.41 3.09
C GLU A 98 17.36 -11.30 2.15
N LYS A 99 17.83 -12.46 2.62
CA LYS A 99 18.55 -13.44 1.80
C LYS A 99 17.67 -13.99 0.66
N THR A 100 16.38 -14.13 0.91
CA THR A 100 15.41 -14.53 -0.12
C THR A 100 15.15 -13.40 -1.11
N ARG A 101 15.14 -12.14 -0.65
CA ARG A 101 15.04 -10.93 -1.48
C ARG A 101 16.26 -10.73 -2.38
N GLU A 102 17.47 -10.98 -1.89
CA GLU A 102 18.70 -10.92 -2.70
C GLU A 102 18.64 -11.87 -3.90
N LYS A 103 17.75 -12.88 -3.85
CA LYS A 103 17.49 -13.79 -4.96
C LYS A 103 16.36 -13.33 -5.90
N GLU A 104 15.93 -12.06 -5.81
CA GLU A 104 14.87 -11.45 -6.64
C GLU A 104 13.47 -12.08 -6.48
N THR A 105 13.30 -13.02 -5.54
CA THR A 105 12.07 -13.83 -5.47
C THR A 105 10.83 -13.05 -5.02
N ILE A 106 10.97 -12.01 -4.18
CA ILE A 106 9.79 -11.24 -3.69
C ILE A 106 9.23 -10.36 -4.82
N GLU A 107 10.09 -9.69 -5.59
CA GLU A 107 9.67 -8.86 -6.72
C GLU A 107 9.10 -9.71 -7.86
N GLU A 108 9.74 -10.84 -8.16
CA GLU A 108 9.23 -11.81 -9.14
C GLU A 108 7.87 -12.38 -8.74
N VAL A 109 7.68 -12.71 -7.46
CA VAL A 109 6.40 -13.22 -6.94
C VAL A 109 5.32 -12.14 -6.99
N GLU A 110 5.63 -10.87 -6.65
CA GLU A 110 4.68 -9.77 -6.80
C GLU A 110 4.27 -9.60 -8.26
N GLU A 111 5.20 -9.66 -9.20
CA GLU A 111 4.92 -9.57 -10.63
C GLU A 111 4.04 -10.73 -11.12
N MET A 112 4.35 -11.96 -10.67
CA MET A 112 3.52 -13.13 -11.01
C MET A 112 2.11 -13.05 -10.42
N LEU A 113 1.96 -12.57 -9.19
CA LEU A 113 0.67 -12.35 -8.55
C LEU A 113 -0.16 -11.30 -9.30
N ASN A 114 0.47 -10.22 -9.75
CA ASN A 114 -0.21 -9.17 -10.53
C ASN A 114 -0.69 -9.66 -11.91
N ASN A 115 -0.04 -10.70 -12.47
CA ASN A 115 -0.42 -11.29 -13.75
C ASN A 115 -1.54 -12.36 -13.64
N LEU A 116 -1.94 -12.76 -12.42
CA LEU A 116 -3.01 -13.73 -12.23
C LEU A 116 -4.39 -13.10 -12.43
N PRO A 117 -5.30 -13.79 -13.13
CA PRO A 117 -6.67 -13.33 -13.27
C PRO A 117 -7.46 -13.55 -11.97
N GLY A 118 -7.50 -12.54 -11.10
CA GLY A 118 -8.28 -12.55 -9.87
C GLY A 118 -7.47 -12.71 -8.58
N VAL A 119 -8.12 -12.40 -7.46
CA VAL A 119 -7.54 -12.45 -6.13
C VAL A 119 -7.70 -13.86 -5.55
N THR A 120 -6.58 -14.47 -5.14
CA THR A 120 -6.54 -15.79 -4.50
C THR A 120 -6.16 -15.67 -3.03
N SER A 121 -6.36 -16.74 -2.24
CA SER A 121 -5.95 -16.78 -0.83
C SER A 121 -4.44 -16.56 -0.61
N VAL A 122 -3.63 -16.78 -1.65
CA VAL A 122 -2.18 -16.56 -1.60
C VAL A 122 -1.84 -15.08 -1.58
N HIS A 123 -2.61 -14.23 -2.29
CA HIS A 123 -2.40 -12.78 -2.30
C HIS A 123 -2.49 -12.19 -0.90
N SER A 124 -3.51 -12.55 -0.13
CA SER A 124 -3.67 -12.02 1.23
C SER A 124 -2.52 -12.42 2.14
N ARG A 125 -2.07 -13.68 2.06
CA ARG A 125 -0.94 -14.17 2.85
C ARG A 125 0.38 -13.50 2.47
N PHE A 126 0.60 -13.31 1.17
CA PHE A 126 1.79 -12.62 0.67
C PHE A 126 1.85 -11.16 1.14
N TYR A 127 0.74 -10.41 0.98
CA TYR A 127 0.69 -9.01 1.40
C TYR A 127 0.75 -8.83 2.92
N ASP A 128 0.22 -9.78 3.72
CA ASP A 128 0.39 -9.77 5.18
C ASP A 128 1.87 -9.92 5.57
N LEU A 129 2.57 -10.86 4.94
CA LEU A 129 4.00 -11.07 5.21
C LEU A 129 4.85 -9.90 4.75
N SER A 130 4.64 -9.43 3.52
CA SER A 130 5.35 -8.29 2.94
C SER A 130 5.14 -7.02 3.78
N SER A 131 3.90 -6.77 4.24
CA SER A 131 3.62 -5.63 5.11
C SER A 131 4.38 -5.71 6.44
N LYS A 132 4.42 -6.87 7.10
CA LYS A 132 5.20 -7.07 8.34
C LYS A 132 6.70 -6.88 8.13
N TYR A 133 7.21 -7.35 7.00
CA TYR A 133 8.61 -7.14 6.61
C TYR A 133 8.94 -5.65 6.47
N TYR A 134 8.14 -4.88 5.71
CA TYR A 134 8.36 -3.45 5.54
C TYR A 134 8.14 -2.65 6.82
N GLN A 135 7.24 -3.09 7.70
CA GLN A 135 7.06 -2.51 9.03
C GLN A 135 8.34 -2.64 9.87
N THR A 136 8.99 -3.80 9.82
CA THR A 136 10.22 -4.06 10.60
C THR A 136 11.42 -3.28 10.05
N ILE A 137 11.52 -3.11 8.74
CA ILE A 137 12.57 -2.29 8.10
C ILE A 137 12.33 -0.80 8.29
N GLY A 138 11.09 -0.37 8.59
CA GLY A 138 10.72 1.05 8.68
C GLY A 138 10.44 1.72 7.33
N ASN A 139 10.20 0.93 6.28
CA ASN A 139 9.77 1.48 4.98
C ASN A 139 8.25 1.73 4.98
N HIS A 140 7.86 2.91 5.46
CA HIS A 140 6.44 3.28 5.62
C HIS A 140 5.66 3.31 4.31
N ALA A 141 6.28 3.68 3.19
CA ALA A 141 5.59 3.78 1.90
C ALA A 141 5.21 2.40 1.34
N SER A 142 6.16 1.45 1.35
CA SER A 142 5.90 0.07 0.91
C SER A 142 4.96 -0.65 1.87
N TYR A 143 5.11 -0.44 3.18
CA TYR A 143 4.18 -0.95 4.18
C TYR A 143 2.75 -0.48 3.92
N TYR A 144 2.54 0.82 3.68
CA TYR A 144 1.23 1.40 3.39
C TYR A 144 0.57 0.75 2.17
N LYS A 145 1.32 0.60 1.08
CA LYS A 145 0.84 -0.02 -0.16
C LYS A 145 0.39 -1.48 0.06
N ASP A 146 1.25 -2.28 0.69
CA ASP A 146 0.99 -3.71 0.84
C ASP A 146 -0.08 -3.99 1.91
N ALA A 147 -0.10 -3.20 2.99
CA ALA A 147 -1.14 -3.31 4.02
C ALA A 147 -2.53 -2.93 3.49
N LEU A 148 -2.65 -1.93 2.59
CA LEU A 148 -3.92 -1.63 1.90
C LEU A 148 -4.35 -2.76 0.98
N ARG A 149 -3.43 -3.36 0.21
CA ARG A 149 -3.71 -4.52 -0.64
C ARG A 149 -4.17 -5.73 0.17
N PHE A 150 -3.52 -5.97 1.31
CA PHE A 150 -3.94 -7.00 2.26
C PHE A 150 -5.38 -6.79 2.73
N LEU A 151 -5.72 -5.58 3.17
CA LEU A 151 -7.07 -5.24 3.60
C LEU A 151 -8.11 -5.34 2.47
N GLY A 152 -7.71 -5.11 1.23
CA GLY A 152 -8.55 -5.32 0.05
C GLY A 152 -8.81 -6.80 -0.28
N CYS A 153 -7.97 -7.72 0.24
CA CYS A 153 -8.09 -9.16 0.01
C CYS A 153 -8.89 -9.89 1.09
N ILE A 154 -9.19 -9.25 2.22
CA ILE A 154 -9.81 -9.87 3.40
C ILE A 154 -11.04 -9.07 3.82
N ASP A 155 -12.08 -9.75 4.27
CA ASP A 155 -13.19 -9.10 4.95
C ASP A 155 -12.75 -8.65 6.36
N VAL A 156 -12.97 -7.38 6.68
CA VAL A 156 -12.61 -6.79 7.99
C VAL A 156 -13.26 -7.54 9.15
N LYS A 157 -14.41 -8.18 8.93
CA LYS A 157 -15.14 -8.95 9.92
C LYS A 157 -14.42 -10.20 10.41
N ASP A 158 -13.48 -10.72 9.58
CA ASP A 158 -12.72 -11.93 9.90
C ASP A 158 -11.55 -11.65 10.86
N LEU A 159 -11.21 -10.36 11.05
CA LEU A 159 -10.13 -9.95 11.94
C LEU A 159 -10.65 -9.63 13.35
N PRO A 160 -9.94 -10.00 14.42
CA PRO A 160 -10.24 -9.59 15.78
C PRO A 160 -10.23 -8.04 15.91
N VAL A 161 -11.12 -7.46 16.71
CA VAL A 161 -11.22 -6.00 16.86
C VAL A 161 -9.91 -5.36 17.32
N SER A 162 -9.16 -6.04 18.21
CA SER A 162 -7.85 -5.56 18.67
C SER A 162 -6.85 -5.45 17.52
N GLU A 163 -6.81 -6.44 16.63
CA GLU A 163 -5.94 -6.44 15.45
C GLU A 163 -6.38 -5.40 14.43
N GLN A 164 -7.70 -5.20 14.24
CA GLN A 164 -8.21 -4.12 13.39
C GLN A 164 -7.74 -2.75 13.85
N GLN A 165 -7.81 -2.49 15.16
CA GLN A 165 -7.37 -1.21 15.74
C GLN A 165 -5.87 -0.99 15.61
N GLU A 166 -5.07 -2.02 15.85
CA GLU A 166 -3.62 -1.93 15.75
C GLU A 166 -3.19 -1.70 14.29
N ARG A 167 -3.75 -2.47 13.34
CA ARG A 167 -3.48 -2.31 11.91
C ARG A 167 -3.95 -0.95 11.40
N ALA A 168 -5.14 -0.49 11.79
CA ALA A 168 -5.64 0.83 11.42
C ALA A 168 -4.72 1.95 11.93
N PHE A 169 -4.22 1.81 13.15
CA PHE A 169 -3.30 2.78 13.76
C PHE A 169 -1.94 2.81 13.03
N THR A 170 -1.31 1.66 12.87
CA THR A 170 -0.01 1.56 12.18
C THR A 170 -0.09 1.98 10.71
N LEU A 171 -1.20 1.65 10.04
CA LEU A 171 -1.44 2.04 8.65
C LEU A 171 -1.66 3.55 8.52
N GLY A 172 -2.40 4.17 9.46
CA GLY A 172 -2.57 5.62 9.50
C GLY A 172 -1.25 6.35 9.71
N LEU A 173 -0.40 5.89 10.63
CA LEU A 173 0.94 6.44 10.84
C LEU A 173 1.82 6.27 9.60
N ALA A 174 1.81 5.10 8.98
CA ALA A 174 2.58 4.84 7.76
C ALA A 174 2.10 5.71 6.59
N GLY A 175 0.81 5.96 6.47
CA GLY A 175 0.25 6.90 5.50
C GLY A 175 0.78 8.31 5.69
N LEU A 176 0.87 8.79 6.93
CA LEU A 176 1.40 10.11 7.24
C LEU A 176 2.91 10.20 6.99
N LEU A 177 3.69 9.23 7.45
CA LEU A 177 5.16 9.21 7.37
C LEU A 177 5.68 8.73 6.02
N GLY A 178 4.90 7.96 5.26
CA GLY A 178 5.32 7.37 4.00
C GLY A 178 5.69 8.43 2.95
N GLU A 179 6.90 8.34 2.41
CA GLU A 179 7.34 9.20 1.33
C GLU A 179 6.56 8.86 0.04
N GLY A 180 6.10 9.87 -0.69
CA GLY A 180 5.32 9.66 -1.92
C GLY A 180 3.86 9.25 -1.72
N VAL A 181 3.40 9.08 -0.48
CA VAL A 181 2.00 8.76 -0.18
C VAL A 181 1.20 10.06 -0.05
N TYR A 182 0.40 10.38 -1.06
CA TYR A 182 -0.45 11.58 -1.08
C TYR A 182 -1.94 11.26 -1.26
N ASN A 183 -2.29 9.99 -1.46
CA ASN A 183 -3.67 9.53 -1.58
C ASN A 183 -4.11 8.81 -0.31
N PHE A 184 -4.93 9.48 0.51
CA PHE A 184 -5.50 8.92 1.73
C PHE A 184 -6.94 8.42 1.54
N GLY A 185 -7.53 8.66 0.37
CA GLY A 185 -8.94 8.37 0.13
C GLY A 185 -9.29 6.90 0.28
N GLU A 186 -8.43 5.98 -0.18
CA GLU A 186 -8.63 4.54 -0.02
C GLU A 186 -8.70 4.14 1.45
N LEU A 187 -7.75 4.65 2.25
CA LEU A 187 -7.73 4.37 3.69
C LEU A 187 -8.94 4.98 4.39
N LEU A 188 -9.30 6.24 4.08
CA LEU A 188 -10.42 6.95 4.70
C LEU A 188 -11.78 6.32 4.41
N MET A 189 -11.94 5.70 3.24
CA MET A 189 -13.15 4.96 2.86
C MET A 189 -13.18 3.54 3.41
N HIS A 190 -12.08 3.04 3.94
CA HIS A 190 -11.98 1.66 4.40
C HIS A 190 -12.61 1.50 5.78
N PRO A 191 -13.48 0.49 6.00
CA PRO A 191 -14.18 0.29 7.26
C PRO A 191 -13.27 0.00 8.46
N VAL A 192 -12.02 -0.38 8.23
CA VAL A 192 -11.04 -0.62 9.31
C VAL A 192 -10.79 0.62 10.16
N LEU A 193 -10.89 1.83 9.60
CA LEU A 193 -10.74 3.07 10.35
C LEU A 193 -11.89 3.35 11.32
N GLU A 194 -13.07 2.78 11.08
CA GLU A 194 -14.19 2.93 12.02
C GLU A 194 -13.89 2.28 13.37
N SER A 195 -13.00 1.28 13.40
CA SER A 195 -12.55 0.64 14.64
C SER A 195 -11.81 1.60 15.59
N LEU A 196 -11.24 2.69 15.06
CA LEU A 196 -10.55 3.71 15.85
C LEU A 196 -11.50 4.81 16.37
N ARG A 197 -12.72 4.91 15.82
CA ARG A 197 -13.72 5.85 16.36
C ARG A 197 -14.07 5.48 17.81
N SER A 198 -14.23 6.47 18.63
CA SER A 198 -14.51 6.30 20.06
C SER A 198 -13.36 5.68 20.88
N THR A 199 -12.15 5.66 20.35
CA THR A 199 -10.94 5.30 21.09
C THR A 199 -10.06 6.52 21.31
N ASP A 200 -9.08 6.41 22.19
CA ASP A 200 -8.08 7.47 22.44
C ASP A 200 -7.25 7.83 21.18
N ARG A 201 -7.40 7.06 20.12
CA ARG A 201 -6.71 7.23 18.84
C ARG A 201 -7.52 7.95 17.76
N GLN A 202 -8.68 8.52 18.13
CA GLN A 202 -9.52 9.26 17.17
C GLN A 202 -8.81 10.46 16.54
N TRP A 203 -7.87 11.08 17.25
CA TRP A 203 -7.05 12.17 16.72
C TRP A 203 -6.34 11.82 15.41
N LEU A 204 -5.99 10.52 15.19
CA LEU A 204 -5.35 10.07 13.96
C LEU A 204 -6.31 10.19 12.77
N ILE A 205 -7.56 9.82 12.96
CA ILE A 205 -8.61 9.96 11.93
C ILE A 205 -8.78 11.43 11.57
N ASP A 206 -8.88 12.31 12.57
CA ASP A 206 -9.03 13.75 12.34
C ASP A 206 -7.82 14.33 11.63
N THR A 207 -6.61 13.85 11.96
CA THR A 207 -5.38 14.24 11.27
C THR A 207 -5.39 13.75 9.81
N LEU A 208 -5.80 12.53 9.53
CA LEU A 208 -5.90 12.01 8.16
C LEU A 208 -6.92 12.80 7.32
N TYR A 209 -8.05 13.18 7.91
CA TYR A 209 -9.01 14.08 7.25
C TYR A 209 -8.44 15.45 6.97
N ALA A 210 -7.66 16.02 7.91
CA ALA A 210 -6.97 17.30 7.70
C ALA A 210 -5.97 17.21 6.54
N PHE A 211 -5.24 16.10 6.43
CA PHE A 211 -4.34 15.85 5.31
C PHE A 211 -5.10 15.67 3.99
N ASN A 212 -6.18 14.91 3.98
CA ASN A 212 -6.98 14.70 2.77
C ASN A 212 -7.60 15.99 2.24
N SER A 213 -8.04 16.88 3.14
CA SER A 213 -8.58 18.21 2.78
C SER A 213 -7.51 19.29 2.60
N GLY A 214 -6.24 18.98 2.89
CA GLY A 214 -5.15 19.95 2.83
C GLY A 214 -5.27 21.10 3.83
N ASN A 215 -5.98 20.90 4.95
CA ASN A 215 -6.24 21.93 5.95
C ASN A 215 -5.09 22.04 6.97
N VAL A 216 -4.18 22.96 6.71
CA VAL A 216 -3.00 23.23 7.56
C VAL A 216 -3.40 23.72 8.96
N GLU A 217 -4.49 24.51 9.07
CA GLU A 217 -4.95 25.06 10.36
C GLU A 217 -5.43 23.95 11.30
N THR A 218 -6.25 23.04 10.79
CA THR A 218 -6.74 21.88 11.56
C THR A 218 -5.58 20.98 12.00
N PHE A 219 -4.61 20.75 11.12
CA PHE A 219 -3.41 19.97 11.47
C PHE A 219 -2.62 20.62 12.61
N GLN A 220 -2.41 21.94 12.56
CA GLN A 220 -1.72 22.68 13.61
C GLN A 220 -2.52 22.69 14.93
N ALA A 221 -3.84 22.78 14.87
CA ALA A 221 -4.70 22.72 16.04
C ALA A 221 -4.62 21.35 16.75
N LEU A 222 -4.44 20.26 15.98
CA LEU A 222 -4.29 18.90 16.50
C LEU A 222 -2.87 18.59 17.02
N LYS A 223 -1.94 19.57 17.02
CA LYS A 223 -0.53 19.36 17.43
C LYS A 223 -0.41 18.82 18.85
N SER A 224 -1.30 19.19 19.77
CA SER A 224 -1.31 18.68 21.14
C SER A 224 -1.60 17.17 21.23
N ALA A 225 -2.31 16.61 20.24
CA ALA A 225 -2.65 15.20 20.18
C ALA A 225 -1.59 14.37 19.44
N TRP A 226 -1.30 14.72 18.18
CA TRP A 226 -0.32 13.96 17.39
C TRP A 226 1.13 14.17 17.84
N GLY A 227 1.46 15.30 18.48
CA GLY A 227 2.80 15.57 19.00
C GLY A 227 3.21 14.67 20.17
N GLN A 228 2.29 13.91 20.76
CA GLN A 228 2.61 12.90 21.76
C GLN A 228 3.24 11.63 21.13
N GLN A 229 3.10 11.44 19.84
CA GLN A 229 3.72 10.32 19.12
C GLN A 229 5.15 10.73 18.71
N PRO A 230 6.18 10.01 19.21
CA PRO A 230 7.57 10.40 18.97
C PRO A 230 7.94 10.41 17.48
N ASP A 231 7.40 9.46 16.70
CA ASP A 231 7.69 9.35 15.27
C ASP A 231 7.12 10.53 14.47
N LEU A 232 5.92 11.00 14.80
CA LEU A 232 5.32 12.16 14.16
C LEU A 232 5.99 13.45 14.60
N ALA A 233 6.34 13.57 15.89
CA ALA A 233 7.03 14.73 16.42
C ALA A 233 8.43 14.90 15.83
N ALA A 234 9.17 13.82 15.64
CA ALA A 234 10.48 13.83 14.99
C ALA A 234 10.41 14.28 13.52
N ASN A 235 9.29 14.02 12.84
CA ASN A 235 9.11 14.31 11.42
C ASN A 235 8.15 15.49 11.16
N GLU A 236 7.96 16.41 12.11
CA GLU A 236 7.04 17.55 11.99
C GLU A 236 7.27 18.36 10.72
N ALA A 237 8.51 18.64 10.36
CA ALA A 237 8.85 19.41 9.16
C ALA A 237 8.41 18.72 7.85
N LEU A 238 8.59 17.40 7.78
CA LEU A 238 8.15 16.59 6.63
C LEU A 238 6.63 16.55 6.53
N LEU A 239 5.95 16.39 7.66
CA LEU A 239 4.48 16.40 7.72
C LEU A 239 3.91 17.76 7.30
N LEU A 240 4.52 18.85 7.75
CA LEU A 240 4.12 20.20 7.37
C LEU A 240 4.28 20.42 5.86
N GLN A 241 5.42 20.04 5.29
CA GLN A 241 5.64 20.11 3.85
C GLN A 241 4.62 19.26 3.08
N LYS A 242 4.34 18.05 3.56
CA LYS A 242 3.38 17.13 2.94
C LYS A 242 1.97 17.72 2.90
N ILE A 243 1.48 18.30 4.02
CA ILE A 243 0.14 18.89 4.05
C ILE A 243 0.05 20.17 3.21
N GLN A 244 1.14 20.94 3.11
CA GLN A 244 1.20 22.13 2.23
C GLN A 244 1.08 21.73 0.74
N LEU A 245 1.72 20.64 0.33
CA LEU A 245 1.57 20.07 -1.01
C LEU A 245 0.14 19.59 -1.27
N LEU A 246 -0.48 18.94 -0.28
CA LEU A 246 -1.88 18.50 -0.37
C LEU A 246 -2.85 19.68 -0.42
N CYS A 247 -2.57 20.74 0.32
CA CYS A 247 -3.33 21.98 0.24
C CYS A 247 -3.33 22.57 -1.20
N LEU A 248 -2.16 22.60 -1.83
CA LEU A 248 -2.02 23.06 -3.22
C LEU A 248 -2.81 22.16 -4.20
N MET A 249 -2.76 20.85 -4.00
CA MET A 249 -3.56 19.90 -4.80
C MET A 249 -5.06 20.17 -4.64
N GLU A 250 -5.55 20.34 -3.42
CA GLU A 250 -6.97 20.60 -3.14
C GLU A 250 -7.44 21.93 -3.73
N MET A 251 -6.66 22.99 -3.60
CA MET A 251 -6.93 24.28 -4.23
C MET A 251 -7.05 24.15 -5.75
N THR A 252 -6.23 23.32 -6.38
CA THR A 252 -6.29 23.07 -7.82
C THR A 252 -7.50 22.23 -8.20
N PHE A 253 -7.83 21.22 -7.40
CA PHE A 253 -8.92 20.28 -7.67
C PHE A 253 -10.30 20.93 -7.53
N THR A 254 -10.49 21.77 -6.52
CA THR A 254 -11.78 22.43 -6.25
C THR A 254 -12.14 23.49 -7.29
N ARG A 255 -11.17 24.01 -8.04
CA ARG A 255 -11.40 25.03 -9.08
C ARG A 255 -11.78 24.41 -10.43
N PRO A 256 -12.73 25.01 -11.15
CA PRO A 256 -13.03 24.61 -12.52
C PRO A 256 -11.82 24.85 -13.43
N ALA A 257 -11.74 24.07 -14.52
CA ALA A 257 -10.58 24.09 -15.44
C ALA A 257 -10.23 25.51 -15.97
N ASN A 258 -11.25 26.35 -16.18
CA ASN A 258 -11.08 27.70 -16.70
C ASN A 258 -10.53 28.72 -15.67
N HIS A 259 -10.50 28.36 -14.37
CA HIS A 259 -10.10 29.23 -13.27
C HIS A 259 -8.96 28.64 -12.44
N ARG A 260 -8.12 27.81 -13.04
CA ARG A 260 -6.95 27.18 -12.39
C ARG A 260 -5.72 28.08 -12.41
N GLN A 261 -5.93 29.39 -12.37
CA GLN A 261 -4.89 30.37 -12.09
C GLN A 261 -4.95 30.73 -10.61
N LEU A 262 -3.85 30.54 -9.91
CA LEU A 262 -3.70 30.78 -8.49
C LEU A 262 -2.69 31.89 -8.30
N THR A 263 -3.02 32.91 -7.49
CA THR A 263 -2.03 33.92 -7.12
C THR A 263 -1.13 33.42 -6.00
N PHE A 264 0.09 33.91 -5.93
CA PHE A 264 1.02 33.57 -4.85
C PHE A 264 0.44 33.92 -3.47
N GLU A 265 -0.30 35.00 -3.36
CA GLU A 265 -0.96 35.42 -2.11
C GLU A 265 -2.03 34.44 -1.64
N GLU A 266 -2.85 33.92 -2.57
CA GLU A 266 -3.86 32.91 -2.26
C GLU A 266 -3.22 31.61 -1.77
N ILE A 267 -2.15 31.16 -2.44
CA ILE A 267 -1.41 29.95 -2.06
C ILE A 267 -0.74 30.17 -0.70
N ALA A 268 -0.07 31.30 -0.49
CA ALA A 268 0.60 31.64 0.76
C ALA A 268 -0.37 31.63 1.95
N LYS A 269 -1.56 32.22 1.77
CA LYS A 269 -2.61 32.26 2.80
C LYS A 269 -3.13 30.87 3.15
N SER A 270 -3.40 30.03 2.14
CA SER A 270 -3.98 28.68 2.35
C SER A 270 -2.96 27.68 2.89
N ALA A 271 -1.75 27.68 2.34
CA ALA A 271 -0.68 26.77 2.76
C ALA A 271 0.09 27.26 4.01
N LYS A 272 -0.21 28.48 4.50
CA LYS A 272 0.50 29.09 5.65
C LYS A 272 2.02 29.19 5.43
N VAL A 273 2.42 29.60 4.23
CA VAL A 273 3.80 29.86 3.85
C VAL A 273 3.98 31.34 3.53
N THR A 274 5.22 31.80 3.51
CA THR A 274 5.52 33.16 3.02
C THR A 274 5.39 33.21 1.50
N VAL A 275 5.07 34.37 0.94
CA VAL A 275 4.93 34.56 -0.53
C VAL A 275 6.20 34.16 -1.28
N ASN A 276 7.37 34.34 -0.66
CA ASN A 276 8.66 33.97 -1.24
C ASN A 276 8.90 32.44 -1.28
N GLU A 277 8.24 31.69 -0.42
CA GLU A 277 8.32 30.22 -0.36
C GLU A 277 7.32 29.54 -1.30
N VAL A 278 6.34 30.27 -1.82
CA VAL A 278 5.30 29.73 -2.71
C VAL A 278 5.90 29.11 -3.96
N GLU A 279 6.83 29.80 -4.60
CA GLU A 279 7.51 29.29 -5.80
C GLU A 279 8.17 27.95 -5.52
N LEU A 280 8.94 27.84 -4.43
CA LEU A 280 9.60 26.61 -4.04
C LEU A 280 8.61 25.48 -3.76
N LEU A 281 7.48 25.78 -3.11
CA LEU A 281 6.40 24.83 -2.85
C LEU A 281 5.79 24.28 -4.17
N VAL A 282 5.52 25.19 -5.12
CA VAL A 282 4.97 24.81 -6.43
C VAL A 282 5.98 24.01 -7.24
N MET A 283 7.26 24.40 -7.25
CA MET A 283 8.32 23.65 -7.91
C MET A 283 8.44 22.24 -7.33
N LYS A 284 8.33 22.07 -6.01
CA LYS A 284 8.33 20.75 -5.35
C LYS A 284 7.13 19.93 -5.79
N ALA A 285 5.93 20.52 -5.85
CA ALA A 285 4.72 19.83 -6.30
C ALA A 285 4.83 19.36 -7.77
N LEU A 286 5.42 20.19 -8.64
CA LEU A 286 5.70 19.86 -10.04
C LEU A 286 6.73 18.73 -10.15
N SER A 287 7.81 18.77 -9.36
CA SER A 287 8.88 17.77 -9.38
C SER A 287 8.43 16.39 -8.92
N VAL A 288 7.53 16.35 -7.93
CA VAL A 288 6.94 15.10 -7.42
C VAL A 288 5.81 14.58 -8.33
N GLY A 289 5.35 15.41 -9.29
CA GLY A 289 4.30 15.01 -10.23
C GLY A 289 2.89 15.08 -9.66
N LEU A 290 2.68 15.83 -8.58
CA LEU A 290 1.34 16.03 -7.97
C LEU A 290 0.46 16.95 -8.80
N VAL A 291 1.06 17.92 -9.45
CA VAL A 291 0.42 18.89 -10.35
C VAL A 291 1.26 19.08 -11.61
N LYS A 292 0.63 19.58 -12.67
CA LYS A 292 1.32 20.09 -13.87
C LYS A 292 0.85 21.50 -14.14
N GLY A 293 1.77 22.34 -14.61
CA GLY A 293 1.44 23.73 -14.87
C GLY A 293 2.69 24.57 -15.14
N SER A 294 2.52 25.88 -15.16
CA SER A 294 3.58 26.88 -15.35
C SER A 294 3.53 27.92 -14.23
N ILE A 295 4.68 28.46 -13.89
CA ILE A 295 4.85 29.54 -12.92
C ILE A 295 5.13 30.81 -13.70
N ASP A 296 4.38 31.86 -13.43
CA ASP A 296 4.65 33.22 -13.88
C ASP A 296 5.12 34.03 -12.67
N GLU A 297 6.44 34.21 -12.60
CA GLU A 297 7.10 34.94 -11.52
C GLU A 297 6.85 36.45 -11.61
N VAL A 298 6.65 36.97 -12.83
CA VAL A 298 6.43 38.42 -13.04
C VAL A 298 5.08 38.84 -12.49
N ASP A 299 4.03 38.12 -12.86
CA ASP A 299 2.66 38.35 -12.41
C ASP A 299 2.32 37.72 -11.09
N LYS A 300 3.30 36.96 -10.48
CA LYS A 300 3.09 36.18 -9.23
C LYS A 300 1.88 35.28 -9.30
N ARG A 301 1.77 34.53 -10.39
CA ARG A 301 0.67 33.59 -10.65
C ARG A 301 1.17 32.22 -11.03
N VAL A 302 0.37 31.22 -10.70
CA VAL A 302 0.60 29.82 -11.12
C VAL A 302 -0.59 29.36 -11.94
N HIS A 303 -0.32 28.85 -13.14
CA HIS A 303 -1.35 28.28 -14.00
C HIS A 303 -1.28 26.75 -13.94
N MET A 304 -2.28 26.12 -13.32
CA MET A 304 -2.36 24.67 -13.17
C MET A 304 -3.19 24.06 -14.29
N THR A 305 -2.59 23.09 -15.01
CA THR A 305 -3.26 22.38 -16.11
C THR A 305 -3.80 21.02 -15.68
N TRP A 306 -3.14 20.37 -14.71
CA TRP A 306 -3.48 19.03 -14.28
C TRP A 306 -3.15 18.82 -12.80
N VAL A 307 -3.92 17.98 -12.14
CA VAL A 307 -3.69 17.52 -10.76
C VAL A 307 -3.77 16.00 -10.72
N GLN A 308 -2.92 15.38 -9.92
CA GLN A 308 -2.89 13.92 -9.77
C GLN A 308 -4.26 13.40 -9.30
N PRO A 309 -4.84 12.40 -9.99
CA PRO A 309 -6.08 11.75 -9.56
C PRO A 309 -5.92 11.11 -8.19
N ARG A 310 -6.96 11.21 -7.37
CA ARG A 310 -7.04 10.54 -6.06
C ARG A 310 -8.45 10.01 -5.83
N VAL A 311 -8.62 9.14 -4.86
CA VAL A 311 -9.94 8.63 -4.47
C VAL A 311 -10.77 9.78 -3.92
N LEU A 312 -11.98 9.92 -4.45
CA LEU A 312 -12.91 11.00 -4.12
C LEU A 312 -13.83 10.57 -2.98
N ASP A 313 -14.16 11.52 -2.11
CA ASP A 313 -15.23 11.33 -1.14
C ASP A 313 -16.62 11.53 -1.78
N LEU A 314 -17.67 11.15 -1.04
CA LEU A 314 -19.06 11.26 -1.52
C LEU A 314 -19.48 12.70 -1.82
N GLN A 315 -18.94 13.69 -1.09
CA GLN A 315 -19.24 15.10 -1.33
C GLN A 315 -18.58 15.61 -2.61
N GLN A 316 -17.34 15.20 -2.86
CA GLN A 316 -16.63 15.51 -4.09
C GLN A 316 -17.31 14.87 -5.30
N ILE A 317 -17.77 13.62 -5.19
CA ILE A 317 -18.54 12.92 -6.24
C ILE A 317 -19.85 13.67 -6.52
N LYS A 318 -20.56 14.12 -5.46
CA LYS A 318 -21.77 14.95 -5.64
C LYS A 318 -21.46 16.25 -6.36
N GLY A 319 -20.39 16.95 -5.98
CA GLY A 319 -19.97 18.16 -6.67
C GLY A 319 -19.59 17.95 -8.14
N MET A 320 -19.02 16.78 -8.48
CA MET A 320 -18.77 16.41 -9.88
C MET A 320 -20.06 16.15 -10.63
N LYS A 321 -21.01 15.44 -10.01
CA LYS A 321 -22.34 15.20 -10.58
C LYS A 321 -23.05 16.53 -10.88
N ASP A 322 -23.10 17.45 -9.92
CA ASP A 322 -23.77 18.74 -10.06
C ASP A 322 -23.15 19.56 -11.22
N ARG A 323 -21.81 19.53 -11.37
CA ARG A 323 -21.12 20.18 -12.50
C ARG A 323 -21.46 19.56 -13.85
N LEU A 324 -21.55 18.24 -13.92
CA LEU A 324 -21.96 17.54 -15.16
C LEU A 324 -23.41 17.82 -15.50
N GLU A 325 -24.32 17.87 -14.54
CA GLU A 325 -25.72 18.24 -14.75
C GLU A 325 -25.85 19.67 -15.28
N PHE A 326 -25.09 20.61 -14.72
CA PHE A 326 -25.04 21.99 -15.19
C PHE A 326 -24.55 22.04 -16.64
N TRP A 327 -23.45 21.38 -16.95
CA TRP A 327 -22.94 21.32 -18.32
C TRP A 327 -23.91 20.69 -19.31
N CYS A 328 -24.59 19.60 -18.93
CA CYS A 328 -25.64 19.01 -19.76
C CYS A 328 -26.79 20.00 -20.03
N THR A 329 -27.13 20.84 -19.05
CA THR A 329 -28.16 21.88 -19.21
C THR A 329 -27.71 22.95 -20.20
N ASP A 330 -26.45 23.41 -20.10
CA ASP A 330 -25.87 24.37 -21.01
C ASP A 330 -25.82 23.86 -22.46
N VAL A 331 -25.41 22.59 -22.64
CA VAL A 331 -25.38 21.94 -23.96
C VAL A 331 -26.80 21.84 -24.57
N ARG A 332 -27.79 21.44 -23.77
CA ARG A 332 -29.20 21.41 -24.25
C ARG A 332 -29.73 22.79 -24.60
N SER A 333 -29.37 23.81 -23.82
CA SER A 333 -29.75 25.17 -24.12
C SER A 333 -29.15 25.66 -25.46
N MET A 334 -27.88 25.30 -25.70
CA MET A 334 -27.20 25.60 -26.94
C MET A 334 -27.79 24.84 -28.12
N GLU A 335 -28.13 23.56 -27.94
CA GLU A 335 -28.84 22.74 -28.94
C GLU A 335 -30.14 23.38 -29.38
N MET A 336 -31.02 23.76 -28.44
CA MET A 336 -32.28 24.45 -28.73
C MET A 336 -32.06 25.81 -29.45
N LEU A 337 -30.98 26.52 -29.07
CA LEU A 337 -30.65 27.80 -29.70
C LEU A 337 -30.22 27.62 -31.17
N VAL A 338 -29.38 26.58 -31.41
CA VAL A 338 -28.97 26.23 -32.78
C VAL A 338 -30.16 25.72 -33.62
N GLU A 339 -31.01 24.85 -33.08
CA GLU A 339 -32.23 24.38 -33.76
C GLU A 339 -33.14 25.56 -34.12
N HIS A 340 -33.33 26.52 -33.21
CA HIS A 340 -34.17 27.67 -33.45
C HIS A 340 -33.61 28.61 -34.53
N GLN A 341 -32.29 28.84 -34.50
CA GLN A 341 -31.61 29.76 -35.45
C GLN A 341 -31.32 29.15 -36.81
N ALA A 342 -31.13 27.85 -36.85
CA ALA A 342 -30.75 27.11 -38.06
C ALA A 342 -31.89 26.22 -38.59
N HIS A 343 -33.13 26.46 -38.17
CA HIS A 343 -34.30 25.66 -38.55
C HIS A 343 -34.45 25.55 -40.07
N ASP A 344 -34.25 26.65 -40.80
CA ASP A 344 -34.35 26.73 -42.26
C ASP A 344 -33.19 26.03 -42.99
N ILE A 345 -32.13 25.62 -42.27
CA ILE A 345 -30.95 24.94 -42.83
C ILE A 345 -30.99 23.45 -42.50
N LEU A 346 -31.62 23.07 -41.35
CA LEU A 346 -31.69 21.71 -40.84
C LEU A 346 -32.92 20.94 -41.31
N THR A 347 -33.93 21.62 -41.86
CA THR A 347 -35.08 21.07 -42.59
C THR A 347 -34.82 21.11 -44.07
#